data_16c96bdf7c4f7a351925a4e621cfde04
#
_entry.id   16c96bdf7c4f7a351925a4e621cfde04
#
_cell.length_a   1.000
_cell.length_b   1.000
_cell.length_c   1.000
_cell.angle_alpha   90.00
_cell.angle_beta   90.00
_cell.angle_gamma   90.00
#
_symmetry.space_group_name_H-M   'P 1'
#
loop_
_entity.id
_entity.type
_entity.pdbx_description
1 polymer ?
#
loop_
_entity_poly.entity_id
_entity_poly.type
_entity_poly.pdbx_seq_one_letter_code
_entity_poly.pdbx_strand_id
1 'polypeptide(L)'
;MRIGLGYDVHRLVEGRDLIIGGVNIPYEKGLLGHSDADVLLHAIIDSLLGASALGDIGSLFPDTDIKFKGISSIKLLKEVGKLLKEHGYSINNIDSTIIAQKPKMAPFIKQMRENIAEALNIDVMKINVRATTEEGLGFTGTGEGISSQSICLLTMDN
;
A
#
# COMPACT_ATOMS: atom_id res chain seq x y z
N MET A 1 -0.98 -20.57 9.72
CA MET A 1 -1.62 -19.35 9.21
C MET A 1 -1.27 -18.17 10.09
N ARG A 2 -1.03 -16.98 9.52
CA ARG A 2 -0.67 -15.74 10.22
C ARG A 2 -1.44 -14.58 9.62
N ILE A 3 -1.96 -13.68 10.43
CA ILE A 3 -2.71 -12.51 10.02
C ILE A 3 -1.88 -11.25 10.33
N GLY A 4 -1.96 -10.25 9.46
CA GLY A 4 -1.33 -8.95 9.65
C GLY A 4 -2.26 -7.82 9.28
N LEU A 5 -2.15 -6.71 10.00
CA LEU A 5 -2.85 -5.45 9.76
C LEU A 5 -1.81 -4.38 9.43
N GLY A 6 -2.04 -3.61 8.37
CA GLY A 6 -1.28 -2.43 8.01
C GLY A 6 -2.19 -1.21 7.95
N TYR A 7 -1.64 -0.08 8.34
CA TYR A 7 -2.26 1.24 8.22
C TYR A 7 -1.22 2.25 7.77
N ASP A 8 -1.60 3.13 6.85
CA ASP A 8 -0.76 4.24 6.45
C ASP A 8 -1.60 5.47 6.14
N VAL A 9 -0.98 6.65 6.25
CA VAL A 9 -1.60 7.94 5.98
C VAL A 9 -0.57 8.91 5.43
N HIS A 10 -0.96 9.66 4.40
CA HIS A 10 -0.16 10.74 3.83
C HIS A 10 -1.00 11.99 3.62
N ARG A 11 -0.36 13.15 3.78
CA ARG A 11 -0.97 14.45 3.52
C ARG A 11 -1.07 14.70 2.01
N LEU A 12 -2.20 15.24 1.58
CA LEU A 12 -2.38 15.77 0.21
C LEU A 12 -1.76 17.16 0.10
N VAL A 13 -0.89 17.35 -0.89
CA VAL A 13 -0.21 18.61 -1.18
C VAL A 13 -0.19 18.89 -2.68
N GLU A 14 -0.08 20.16 -3.02
CA GLU A 14 0.14 20.59 -4.41
C GLU A 14 1.56 20.23 -4.89
N GLY A 15 1.74 20.11 -6.21
CA GLY A 15 3.04 19.92 -6.83
C GLY A 15 3.61 18.51 -6.74
N ARG A 16 2.78 17.52 -6.40
CA ARG A 16 3.15 16.09 -6.41
C ARG A 16 2.13 15.27 -7.18
N ASP A 17 2.61 14.22 -7.84
CA ASP A 17 1.76 13.21 -8.45
C ASP A 17 1.02 12.40 -7.37
N LEU A 18 -0.22 12.03 -7.67
CA LEU A 18 -1.00 11.13 -6.85
C LEU A 18 -0.79 9.70 -7.34
N ILE A 19 0.00 8.93 -6.59
CA ILE A 19 0.31 7.54 -6.92
C ILE A 19 -0.29 6.64 -5.84
N ILE A 20 -1.23 5.78 -6.23
CA ILE A 20 -1.89 4.83 -5.35
C ILE A 20 -2.00 3.48 -6.05
N GLY A 21 -1.54 2.42 -5.39
CA GLY A 21 -1.50 1.07 -5.99
C GLY A 21 -0.61 1.02 -7.24
N GLY A 22 0.41 1.85 -7.31
CA GLY A 22 1.30 1.98 -8.46
C GLY A 22 0.66 2.69 -9.67
N VAL A 23 -0.52 3.29 -9.51
CA VAL A 23 -1.23 4.02 -10.57
C VAL A 23 -1.07 5.52 -10.35
N ASN A 24 -0.63 6.23 -11.39
CA ASN A 24 -0.64 7.70 -11.38
C ASN A 24 -2.05 8.19 -11.70
N ILE A 25 -2.74 8.70 -10.68
CA ILE A 25 -4.13 9.13 -10.75
C ILE A 25 -4.18 10.62 -11.09
N PRO A 26 -4.90 11.03 -12.14
CA PRO A 26 -5.08 12.46 -12.45
C PRO A 26 -5.83 13.17 -11.31
N TYR A 27 -5.13 14.07 -10.65
CA TYR A 27 -5.66 14.90 -9.57
C TYR A 27 -4.80 16.12 -9.35
N GLU A 28 -5.36 17.19 -8.80
CA GLU A 28 -4.67 18.47 -8.56
C GLU A 28 -3.63 18.40 -7.44
N LYS A 29 -3.71 17.39 -6.58
CA LYS A 29 -2.78 17.16 -5.47
C LYS A 29 -2.23 15.75 -5.50
N GLY A 30 -1.09 15.53 -4.86
CA GLY A 30 -0.51 14.24 -4.62
C GLY A 30 -0.16 14.05 -3.15
N LEU A 31 0.28 12.86 -2.80
CA LEU A 31 0.63 12.51 -1.42
C LEU A 31 2.08 12.90 -1.10
N LEU A 32 2.28 13.46 0.08
CA LEU A 32 3.60 13.88 0.58
C LEU A 32 4.27 12.72 1.33
N GLY A 33 5.50 12.43 0.96
CA GLY A 33 6.33 11.43 1.63
C GLY A 33 7.74 11.37 1.07
N HIS A 34 8.61 10.57 1.69
CA HIS A 34 10.01 10.37 1.28
C HIS A 34 10.12 9.59 -0.04
N SER A 35 9.30 8.54 -0.21
CA SER A 35 9.13 7.76 -1.43
C SER A 35 8.11 8.43 -2.37
N ASP A 36 7.45 7.66 -3.23
CA ASP A 36 6.29 8.12 -4.00
C ASP A 36 5.02 8.30 -3.14
N ALA A 37 5.10 8.00 -1.84
CA ALA A 37 4.01 8.11 -0.86
C ALA A 37 2.74 7.31 -1.24
N ASP A 38 2.91 6.13 -1.85
CA ASP A 38 1.81 5.24 -2.18
C ASP A 38 1.19 4.63 -0.92
N VAL A 39 0.17 5.28 -0.42
CA VAL A 39 -0.48 4.95 0.85
C VAL A 39 -1.07 3.54 0.86
N LEU A 40 -1.55 3.04 -0.28
CA LEU A 40 -2.09 1.68 -0.40
C LEU A 40 -0.99 0.63 -0.28
N LEU A 41 0.09 0.80 -1.04
CA LEU A 41 1.20 -0.15 -1.02
C LEU A 41 1.92 -0.16 0.32
N HIS A 42 2.06 0.99 1.00
CA HIS A 42 2.64 1.07 2.33
C HIS A 42 1.82 0.29 3.37
N ALA A 43 0.48 0.42 3.33
CA ALA A 43 -0.39 -0.36 4.21
C ALA A 43 -0.29 -1.87 3.94
N ILE A 44 -0.22 -2.27 2.67
CA ILE A 44 -0.04 -3.67 2.27
C ILE A 44 1.31 -4.20 2.78
N ILE A 45 2.39 -3.46 2.57
CA ILE A 45 3.73 -3.83 3.04
C ILE A 45 3.72 -4.06 4.54
N ASP A 46 3.16 -3.13 5.31
CA ASP A 46 3.10 -3.25 6.78
C ASP A 46 2.25 -4.44 7.23
N SER A 47 1.15 -4.74 6.54
CA SER A 47 0.37 -5.93 6.85
C SER A 47 1.16 -7.23 6.65
N LEU A 48 1.92 -7.31 5.55
CA LEU A 48 2.74 -8.47 5.21
C LEU A 48 3.90 -8.65 6.20
N LEU A 49 4.60 -7.57 6.54
CA LEU A 49 5.68 -7.58 7.51
C LEU A 49 5.18 -7.91 8.92
N GLY A 50 4.04 -7.35 9.31
CA GLY A 50 3.41 -7.65 10.60
C GLY A 50 3.01 -9.11 10.72
N ALA A 51 2.36 -9.69 9.69
CA ALA A 51 1.99 -11.09 9.67
C ALA A 51 3.20 -12.04 9.79
N SER A 52 4.31 -11.68 9.17
CA SER A 52 5.56 -12.47 9.21
C SER A 52 6.43 -12.19 10.44
N ALA A 53 6.07 -11.21 11.26
CA ALA A 53 6.87 -10.71 12.41
C ALA A 53 8.27 -10.20 11.99
N LEU A 54 8.36 -9.57 10.81
CA LEU A 54 9.59 -9.01 10.27
C LEU A 54 9.70 -7.48 10.46
N GLY A 55 8.90 -6.91 11.35
CA GLY A 55 8.92 -5.48 11.67
C GLY A 55 7.93 -4.68 10.84
N ASP A 56 8.39 -3.55 10.32
CA ASP A 56 7.59 -2.59 9.57
C ASP A 56 8.39 -1.97 8.40
N ILE A 57 7.69 -1.20 7.56
CA ILE A 57 8.29 -0.53 6.41
C ILE A 57 9.43 0.42 6.81
N GLY A 58 9.29 1.14 7.92
CA GLY A 58 10.30 2.10 8.40
C GLY A 58 11.59 1.43 8.85
N SER A 59 11.51 0.22 9.39
CA SER A 59 12.68 -0.57 9.81
C SER A 59 13.48 -1.08 8.62
N LEU A 60 12.79 -1.54 7.56
CA LEU A 60 13.43 -2.10 6.36
C LEU A 60 13.88 -1.02 5.36
N PHE A 61 13.13 0.07 5.26
CA PHE A 61 13.34 1.14 4.28
C PHE A 61 13.31 2.51 4.98
N PRO A 62 14.30 2.82 5.85
CA PRO A 62 14.25 4.04 6.65
C PRO A 62 14.29 5.31 5.79
N ASP A 63 13.48 6.29 6.16
CA ASP A 63 13.41 7.61 5.51
C ASP A 63 14.74 8.39 5.56
N THR A 64 15.63 7.99 6.44
CA THR A 64 16.98 8.58 6.56
C THR A 64 17.94 8.07 5.50
N ASP A 65 17.62 6.96 4.81
CA ASP A 65 18.48 6.41 3.77
C ASP A 65 18.14 7.05 2.40
N ILE A 66 19.11 7.79 1.86
CA ILE A 66 18.95 8.53 0.61
C ILE A 66 18.64 7.65 -0.59
N LYS A 67 19.02 6.35 -0.55
CA LYS A 67 18.73 5.40 -1.64
C LYS A 67 17.23 5.16 -1.84
N PHE A 68 16.40 5.44 -0.82
CA PHE A 68 14.94 5.27 -0.90
C PHE A 68 14.21 6.58 -1.22
N LYS A 69 14.93 7.69 -1.36
CA LYS A 69 14.31 8.98 -1.73
C LYS A 69 13.69 8.90 -3.13
N GLY A 70 12.39 9.18 -3.20
CA GLY A 70 11.63 9.14 -4.46
C GLY A 70 11.44 7.74 -5.05
N ILE A 71 11.77 6.69 -4.29
CA ILE A 71 11.62 5.31 -4.78
C ILE A 71 10.17 4.95 -5.03
N SER A 72 9.93 4.17 -6.08
CA SER A 72 8.63 3.56 -6.33
C SER A 72 8.29 2.51 -5.26
N SER A 73 7.12 2.65 -4.63
CA SER A 73 6.65 1.69 -3.62
C SER A 73 6.36 0.30 -4.21
N ILE A 74 6.16 0.18 -5.53
CA ILE A 74 6.11 -1.12 -6.22
C ILE A 74 7.45 -1.86 -6.06
N LYS A 75 8.57 -1.17 -6.11
CA LYS A 75 9.89 -1.80 -5.88
C LYS A 75 10.03 -2.27 -4.44
N LEU A 76 9.57 -1.47 -3.48
CA LEU A 76 9.55 -1.87 -2.06
C LEU A 76 8.68 -3.12 -1.85
N LEU A 77 7.49 -3.15 -2.46
CA LEU A 77 6.60 -4.30 -2.38
C LEU A 77 7.22 -5.58 -2.97
N LYS A 78 7.94 -5.46 -4.09
CA LYS A 78 8.68 -6.58 -4.70
C LYS A 78 9.74 -7.15 -3.75
N GLU A 79 10.49 -6.28 -3.08
CA GLU A 79 11.50 -6.72 -2.10
C GLU A 79 10.86 -7.41 -0.89
N VAL A 80 9.74 -6.91 -0.40
CA VAL A 80 8.98 -7.56 0.69
C VAL A 80 8.47 -8.93 0.25
N GLY A 81 7.95 -9.06 -0.98
CA GLY A 81 7.52 -10.35 -1.53
C GLY A 81 8.64 -11.39 -1.57
N LYS A 82 9.87 -10.98 -1.95
CA LYS A 82 11.05 -11.85 -1.91
C LYS A 82 11.39 -12.26 -0.48
N LEU A 83 11.41 -11.29 0.44
CA LEU A 83 11.73 -11.51 1.85
C LEU A 83 10.77 -12.52 2.49
N LEU A 84 9.47 -12.42 2.21
CA LEU A 84 8.48 -13.39 2.68
C LEU A 84 8.79 -14.80 2.20
N LYS A 85 9.09 -14.94 0.91
CA LYS A 85 9.42 -16.24 0.31
C LYS A 85 10.69 -16.84 0.90
N GLU A 86 11.72 -16.03 1.14
CA GLU A 86 12.97 -16.47 1.79
C GLU A 86 12.74 -16.98 3.21
N HIS A 87 11.72 -16.45 3.91
CA HIS A 87 11.32 -16.88 5.24
C HIS A 87 10.26 -17.99 5.24
N GLY A 88 9.94 -18.58 4.08
CA GLY A 88 9.00 -19.70 3.96
C GLY A 88 7.54 -19.30 4.12
N TYR A 89 7.18 -18.07 3.74
CA TYR A 89 5.80 -17.61 3.77
C TYR A 89 5.21 -17.52 2.36
N SER A 90 3.95 -17.96 2.24
CA SER A 90 3.12 -17.77 1.07
C SER A 90 1.92 -16.87 1.41
N ILE A 91 1.58 -15.97 0.48
CA ILE A 91 0.43 -15.07 0.62
C ILE A 91 -0.84 -15.83 0.22
N ASN A 92 -1.76 -15.99 1.16
CA ASN A 92 -3.07 -16.57 0.89
C ASN A 92 -4.00 -15.54 0.25
N ASN A 93 -4.17 -14.38 0.88
CA ASN A 93 -4.93 -13.26 0.32
C ASN A 93 -4.57 -11.92 0.99
N ILE A 94 -4.92 -10.84 0.30
CA ILE A 94 -4.81 -9.47 0.78
C ILE A 94 -6.14 -8.77 0.55
N ASP A 95 -6.64 -8.08 1.56
CA ASP A 95 -7.81 -7.21 1.47
C ASP A 95 -7.47 -5.81 1.97
N SER A 96 -7.74 -4.79 1.16
CA SER A 96 -7.32 -3.42 1.44
C SER A 96 -8.42 -2.42 1.15
N THR A 97 -8.42 -1.33 1.91
CA THR A 97 -9.37 -0.22 1.75
C THR A 97 -8.60 1.10 1.65
N ILE A 98 -8.89 1.88 0.62
CA ILE A 98 -8.44 3.25 0.46
C ILE A 98 -9.52 4.16 1.04
N ILE A 99 -9.15 5.09 1.91
CA ILE A 99 -10.05 6.04 2.55
C ILE A 99 -9.72 7.43 2.03
N ALA A 100 -10.56 7.92 1.11
CA ALA A 100 -10.36 9.19 0.42
C ALA A 100 -11.68 9.84 0.05
N GLN A 101 -11.80 11.15 0.27
CA GLN A 101 -12.97 11.90 -0.16
C GLN A 101 -12.96 12.07 -1.69
N LYS A 102 -11.83 12.42 -2.23
CA LYS A 102 -11.54 12.59 -3.67
C LYS A 102 -10.09 12.19 -3.98
N PRO A 103 -9.76 11.84 -5.23
CA PRO A 103 -10.65 11.54 -6.36
C PRO A 103 -11.36 10.19 -6.22
N LYS A 104 -12.29 9.88 -7.14
CA LYS A 104 -12.88 8.54 -7.21
C LYS A 104 -11.83 7.51 -7.60
N MET A 105 -11.74 6.43 -6.83
CA MET A 105 -10.77 5.35 -7.04
C MET A 105 -11.27 4.25 -7.98
N ALA A 106 -12.59 4.11 -8.12
CA ALA A 106 -13.20 3.01 -8.88
C ALA A 106 -12.60 2.77 -10.28
N PRO A 107 -12.30 3.79 -11.10
CA PRO A 107 -11.71 3.56 -12.43
C PRO A 107 -10.32 2.94 -12.41
N PHE A 108 -9.61 2.99 -11.27
CA PHE A 108 -8.20 2.61 -11.14
C PHE A 108 -7.99 1.30 -10.37
N ILE A 109 -9.02 0.79 -9.69
CA ILE A 109 -8.91 -0.36 -8.79
C ILE A 109 -8.42 -1.61 -9.52
N LYS A 110 -8.92 -1.87 -10.72
CA LYS A 110 -8.47 -3.03 -11.51
C LYS A 110 -6.95 -3.00 -11.74
N GLN A 111 -6.43 -1.86 -12.19
CA GLN A 111 -4.99 -1.69 -12.43
C GLN A 111 -4.16 -1.78 -11.15
N MET A 112 -4.67 -1.25 -10.03
CA MET A 112 -4.02 -1.38 -8.72
C MET A 112 -3.85 -2.85 -8.34
N ARG A 113 -4.91 -3.66 -8.47
CA ARG A 113 -4.87 -5.10 -8.18
C ARG A 113 -3.87 -5.83 -9.07
N GLU A 114 -3.84 -5.53 -10.36
CA GLU A 114 -2.90 -6.11 -11.31
C GLU A 114 -1.45 -5.76 -10.97
N ASN A 115 -1.18 -4.50 -10.63
CA ASN A 115 0.15 -4.04 -10.22
C ASN A 115 0.64 -4.75 -8.96
N ILE A 116 -0.23 -4.92 -7.97
CA ILE A 116 0.09 -5.60 -6.72
C ILE A 116 0.37 -7.09 -6.97
N ALA A 117 -0.50 -7.74 -7.75
CA ALA A 117 -0.36 -9.15 -8.12
C ALA A 117 0.96 -9.43 -8.85
N GLU A 118 1.30 -8.58 -9.81
CA GLU A 118 2.57 -8.68 -10.55
C GLU A 118 3.77 -8.47 -9.63
N ALA A 119 3.73 -7.44 -8.77
CA ALA A 119 4.81 -7.14 -7.83
C ALA A 119 5.10 -8.30 -6.86
N LEU A 120 4.05 -8.96 -6.38
CA LEU A 120 4.14 -10.07 -5.43
C LEU A 120 4.24 -11.44 -6.12
N ASN A 121 4.08 -11.49 -7.44
CA ASN A 121 4.03 -12.73 -8.23
C ASN A 121 2.99 -13.73 -7.71
N ILE A 122 1.77 -13.25 -7.51
CA ILE A 122 0.62 -14.04 -7.06
C ILE A 122 -0.60 -13.80 -7.97
N ASP A 123 -1.58 -14.70 -7.88
CA ASP A 123 -2.83 -14.55 -8.62
C ASP A 123 -3.60 -13.29 -8.17
N VAL A 124 -4.09 -12.51 -9.13
CA VAL A 124 -4.88 -11.30 -8.88
C VAL A 124 -6.16 -11.59 -8.06
N MET A 125 -6.68 -12.81 -8.13
CA MET A 125 -7.84 -13.22 -7.32
C MET A 125 -7.56 -13.30 -5.81
N LYS A 126 -6.30 -13.28 -5.42
CA LYS A 126 -5.90 -13.19 -4.00
C LYS A 126 -5.89 -11.76 -3.45
N ILE A 127 -6.17 -10.76 -4.30
CA ILE A 127 -6.05 -9.34 -3.94
C ILE A 127 -7.40 -8.65 -4.14
N ASN A 128 -7.91 -8.07 -3.06
CA ASN A 128 -9.03 -7.16 -3.12
C ASN A 128 -8.59 -5.74 -2.75
N VAL A 129 -9.06 -4.75 -3.51
CA VAL A 129 -8.91 -3.32 -3.22
C VAL A 129 -10.28 -2.68 -3.35
N ARG A 130 -10.67 -1.94 -2.33
CA ARG A 130 -11.86 -1.11 -2.35
C ARG A 130 -11.57 0.29 -1.86
N ALA A 131 -12.49 1.21 -2.08
CA ALA A 131 -12.38 2.56 -1.61
C ALA A 131 -13.66 2.98 -0.90
N THR A 132 -13.52 3.85 0.08
CA THR A 132 -14.62 4.48 0.81
C THR A 132 -14.31 5.93 1.10
N THR A 133 -15.35 6.72 1.36
CA THR A 133 -15.21 8.04 1.99
C THR A 133 -15.50 7.93 3.49
N GLU A 134 -15.21 8.98 4.23
CA GLU A 134 -15.66 9.16 5.61
C GLU A 134 -16.80 10.19 5.70
N GLU A 135 -17.59 10.32 4.63
CA GLU A 135 -18.79 11.17 4.59
C GLU A 135 -18.51 12.65 4.95
N GLY A 136 -17.37 13.17 4.51
CA GLY A 136 -16.93 14.54 4.81
C GLY A 136 -16.33 14.72 6.20
N LEU A 137 -16.21 13.66 6.98
CA LEU A 137 -15.70 13.71 8.36
C LEU A 137 -14.20 13.52 8.44
N GLY A 138 -13.58 14.21 9.39
CA GLY A 138 -12.16 14.08 9.69
C GLY A 138 -11.23 14.56 8.58
N PHE A 139 -9.95 14.22 8.69
CA PHE A 139 -8.92 14.71 7.77
C PHE A 139 -9.06 14.13 6.35
N THR A 140 -9.57 12.93 6.20
CA THR A 140 -9.85 12.36 4.87
C THR A 140 -11.08 13.03 4.26
N GLY A 141 -12.11 13.27 5.07
CA GLY A 141 -13.35 13.90 4.63
C GLY A 141 -13.19 15.36 4.20
N THR A 142 -12.25 16.10 4.79
CA THR A 142 -11.92 17.48 4.42
C THR A 142 -10.86 17.57 3.31
N GLY A 143 -10.28 16.44 2.88
CA GLY A 143 -9.28 16.43 1.82
C GLY A 143 -7.88 16.83 2.26
N GLU A 144 -7.57 16.76 3.55
CA GLU A 144 -6.21 17.01 4.05
C GLU A 144 -5.26 15.86 3.78
N GLY A 145 -5.78 14.64 3.70
CA GLY A 145 -4.99 13.45 3.47
C GLY A 145 -5.81 12.27 2.96
N ILE A 146 -5.10 11.22 2.64
CA ILE A 146 -5.65 9.90 2.29
C ILE A 146 -5.02 8.87 3.23
N SER A 147 -5.83 7.95 3.74
CA SER A 147 -5.37 6.81 4.51
C SER A 147 -5.71 5.50 3.82
N SER A 148 -5.06 4.44 4.23
CA SER A 148 -5.34 3.08 3.76
C SER A 148 -5.15 2.08 4.88
N GLN A 149 -5.95 1.04 4.83
CA GLN A 149 -5.84 -0.13 5.71
C GLN A 149 -5.69 -1.38 4.86
N SER A 150 -4.90 -2.33 5.33
CA SER A 150 -4.74 -3.62 4.69
C SER A 150 -4.72 -4.73 5.72
N ILE A 151 -5.38 -5.82 5.41
CA ILE A 151 -5.29 -7.08 6.12
C ILE A 151 -4.75 -8.13 5.16
N CYS A 152 -3.85 -8.98 5.64
CA CYS A 152 -3.36 -10.13 4.89
C CYS A 152 -3.42 -11.41 5.71
N LEU A 153 -3.52 -12.52 5.01
CA LEU A 153 -3.37 -13.87 5.56
C LEU A 153 -2.17 -14.53 4.89
N LEU A 154 -1.20 -14.96 5.72
CA LEU A 154 -0.07 -15.75 5.28
C LEU A 154 -0.21 -17.20 5.72
N THR A 155 0.35 -18.10 4.93
CA THR A 155 0.60 -19.50 5.31
C THR A 155 2.11 -19.74 5.35
N MET A 156 2.56 -20.68 6.17
CA MET A 156 3.93 -21.16 6.12
C MET A 156 3.98 -22.34 5.14
N ASP A 157 4.97 -22.32 4.28
CA ASP A 157 5.29 -23.45 3.42
C ASP A 157 5.89 -24.56 4.29
N ASN A 158 5.37 -25.76 4.15
CA ASN A 158 5.86 -26.94 4.88
C ASN A 158 7.18 -27.45 4.31
#